data_4a4f745101cf0630b7a9bea4dc476e19
#
_entry.id   4a4f745101cf0630b7a9bea4dc476e19
#
_cell.length_a   1.000
_cell.length_b   1.000
_cell.length_c   1.000
_cell.angle_alpha   90.00
_cell.angle_beta   90.00
_cell.angle_gamma   90.00
#
_symmetry.space_group_name_H-M   'P 1'
#
loop_
_entity.id
_entity.type
_entity.pdbx_description
1 polymer ?
#
loop_
_entity_poly.entity_id
_entity_poly.type
_entity_poly.pdbx_seq_one_letter_code
_entity_poly.pdbx_strand_id
1 'polypeptide(L)' 'MAQSISVVIADRSYPLQVKSPEHEEMIRKAVDDINRRVKFYLDKYPTKGMIEVSSLVALNVGIVNSGLQKQLENV' A
#
# COMPACT_ATOMS: atom_id res chain seq x y z
N MET A 1 4.04 12.10 -21.24
CA MET A 1 5.21 12.52 -20.47
C MET A 1 5.08 12.02 -19.04
N ALA A 2 6.14 11.38 -18.54
CA ALA A 2 6.14 10.91 -17.17
C ALA A 2 6.25 12.10 -16.21
N GLN A 3 5.44 12.11 -15.17
CA GLN A 3 5.50 13.09 -14.11
C GLN A 3 6.00 12.42 -12.83
N SER A 4 6.70 13.19 -12.01
CA SER A 4 7.11 12.73 -10.69
C SER A 4 6.14 13.27 -9.64
N ILE A 5 5.71 12.39 -8.75
CA ILE A 5 4.93 12.78 -7.58
C ILE A 5 5.65 12.28 -6.33
N SER A 6 5.31 12.85 -5.20
CA SER A 6 5.80 12.39 -3.91
C SER A 6 4.63 11.82 -3.12
N VAL A 7 4.81 10.62 -2.59
CA VAL A 7 3.80 9.98 -1.75
C VAL A 7 4.39 9.69 -0.36
N VAL A 8 3.54 9.74 0.66
CA VAL A 8 3.94 9.43 2.04
C VAL A 8 3.36 8.09 2.41
N ILE A 9 4.23 7.14 2.73
CA ILE A 9 3.85 5.81 3.19
C ILE A 9 4.56 5.55 4.51
N ALA A 10 3.79 5.28 5.57
CA ALA A 10 4.33 4.95 6.89
C ALA A 10 5.36 5.98 7.36
N ASP A 11 5.01 7.27 7.27
CA ASP A 11 5.82 8.42 7.70
C ASP A 11 7.04 8.71 6.84
N ARG A 12 7.22 8.04 5.71
CA ARG A 12 8.33 8.31 4.79
C ARG A 12 7.82 8.77 3.45
N SER A 13 8.53 9.74 2.86
CA SER A 13 8.23 10.24 1.52
C SER A 13 8.99 9.46 0.47
N TYR A 14 8.32 9.12 -0.61
CA TYR A 14 8.91 8.41 -1.74
C TYR A 14 8.59 9.14 -3.03
N PRO A 15 9.61 9.44 -3.86
CA PRO A 15 9.36 9.95 -5.20
C PRO A 15 8.96 8.80 -6.12
N LEU A 16 7.91 8.99 -6.90
CA LEU A 16 7.44 8.01 -7.85
C LEU A 16 7.18 8.67 -9.18
N GLN A 17 7.43 7.94 -10.26
CA GLN A 17 7.07 8.38 -11.59
C GLN A 17 5.69 7.85 -11.95
N VAL A 18 4.86 8.70 -12.51
CA VAL A 18 3.52 8.32 -12.96
C VAL A 18 3.45 8.45 -14.48
N LYS A 19 2.75 7.50 -15.10
CA LYS A 19 2.68 7.40 -16.55
C LYS A 19 1.49 8.14 -17.13
N SER A 20 0.44 8.34 -16.34
CA SER A 20 -0.80 8.94 -16.78
C SER A 20 -1.58 9.45 -15.57
N PRO A 21 -2.60 10.32 -15.76
CA PRO A 21 -3.48 10.72 -14.66
C PRO A 21 -4.19 9.54 -13.99
N GLU A 22 -4.56 8.53 -14.76
CA GLU A 22 -5.21 7.33 -14.24
C GLU A 22 -4.24 6.53 -13.36
N HIS A 23 -2.97 6.45 -13.77
CA HIS A 23 -1.93 5.79 -13.00
C HIS A 23 -1.69 6.52 -11.68
N GLU A 24 -1.64 7.86 -11.70
CA GLU A 24 -1.50 8.65 -10.48
C GLU A 24 -2.66 8.40 -9.52
N GLU A 25 -3.90 8.36 -10.03
CA GLU A 25 -5.06 8.10 -9.19
C GLU A 25 -4.98 6.73 -8.52
N MET A 26 -4.57 5.71 -9.26
CA MET A 26 -4.40 4.36 -8.72
C MET A 26 -3.34 4.33 -7.64
N ILE A 27 -2.23 5.01 -7.84
CA ILE A 27 -1.15 5.09 -6.85
C ILE A 27 -1.65 5.77 -5.57
N ARG A 28 -2.37 6.89 -5.70
CA ARG A 28 -2.88 7.62 -4.53
C ARG A 28 -3.89 6.80 -3.74
N LYS A 29 -4.77 6.07 -4.42
CA LYS A 29 -5.71 5.17 -3.75
C LYS A 29 -5.00 4.04 -3.02
N ALA A 30 -3.97 3.46 -3.64
CA ALA A 30 -3.19 2.40 -3.02
C ALA A 30 -2.45 2.90 -1.79
N VAL A 31 -1.88 4.12 -1.86
CA VAL A 31 -1.19 4.74 -0.73
C VAL A 31 -2.15 4.97 0.43
N ASP A 32 -3.35 5.51 0.14
CA ASP A 32 -4.36 5.73 1.17
C ASP A 32 -4.77 4.42 1.85
N ASP A 33 -4.97 3.36 1.08
CA ASP A 33 -5.34 2.05 1.60
C ASP A 33 -4.23 1.49 2.50
N ILE A 34 -2.98 1.56 2.04
CA ILE A 34 -1.84 1.08 2.82
C ILE A 34 -1.71 1.87 4.12
N ASN A 35 -1.82 3.19 4.06
CA ASN A 35 -1.69 4.03 5.26
C ASN A 35 -2.80 3.76 6.27
N ARG A 36 -4.02 3.48 5.81
CA ARG A 36 -5.11 3.09 6.71
C ARG A 36 -4.82 1.76 7.39
N ARG A 37 -4.27 0.79 6.66
CA ARG A 37 -3.88 -0.51 7.22
C ARG A 37 -2.75 -0.36 8.23
N VAL A 38 -1.76 0.48 7.93
CA VAL A 38 -0.66 0.77 8.86
C VAL A 38 -1.22 1.35 10.16
N LYS A 39 -2.10 2.34 10.08
CA LYS A 39 -2.71 2.95 11.25
C LYS A 39 -3.49 1.93 12.07
N PHE A 40 -4.26 1.08 11.41
CA PHE A 40 -5.03 0.02 12.08
C PHE A 40 -4.11 -0.89 12.91
N TYR A 41 -3.00 -1.34 12.34
CA TYR A 41 -2.08 -2.22 13.04
C TYR A 41 -1.31 -1.51 14.13
N LEU A 42 -0.95 -0.24 13.93
CA LEU A 42 -0.30 0.55 14.98
C LEU A 42 -1.22 0.72 16.20
N ASP A 43 -2.50 0.97 15.95
CA ASP A 43 -3.48 1.10 17.03
C ASP A 43 -3.71 -0.23 17.74
N LYS A 44 -3.74 -1.32 16.98
CA LYS A 44 -3.99 -2.67 17.52
C LYS A 44 -2.78 -3.21 18.28
N TYR A 45 -1.58 -2.88 17.84
CA TYR A 45 -0.34 -3.39 18.42
C TYR A 45 0.58 -2.23 18.79
N PRO A 46 0.25 -1.48 19.84
CA PRO A 46 1.00 -0.25 20.16
C PRO A 46 2.45 -0.46 20.59
N THR A 47 2.83 -1.71 20.93
CA THR A 47 4.21 -2.03 21.31
C THR A 47 5.09 -2.42 20.11
N LYS A 48 4.50 -2.58 18.91
CA LYS A 48 5.26 -2.94 17.71
C LYS A 48 5.78 -1.70 17.00
N GLY A 49 6.99 -1.82 16.45
CA GLY A 49 7.58 -0.75 15.67
C GLY A 49 7.02 -0.69 14.25
N MET A 50 7.36 0.40 13.55
CA MET A 50 6.88 0.64 12.19
C MET A 50 7.30 -0.47 11.23
N ILE A 51 8.51 -1.02 11.38
CA ILE A 51 8.98 -2.09 10.50
C ILE A 51 8.11 -3.33 10.64
N GLU A 52 7.79 -3.73 11.87
CA GLU A 52 6.94 -4.89 12.13
C GLU A 52 5.53 -4.68 11.58
N VAL A 53 4.96 -3.50 11.82
CA VAL A 53 3.63 -3.15 11.33
C VAL A 53 3.61 -3.16 9.80
N SER A 54 4.61 -2.57 9.15
CA SER A 54 4.71 -2.56 7.69
C SER A 54 4.79 -3.97 7.12
N SER A 55 5.51 -4.87 7.80
CA SER A 55 5.60 -6.28 7.40
C SER A 55 4.24 -6.97 7.48
N LEU A 56 3.46 -6.69 8.53
CA LEU A 56 2.10 -7.25 8.67
C LEU A 56 1.17 -6.71 7.59
N VAL A 57 1.28 -5.42 7.27
CA VAL A 57 0.49 -4.83 6.17
C VAL A 57 0.86 -5.48 4.85
N ALA A 58 2.14 -5.67 4.58
CA ALA A 58 2.60 -6.31 3.35
C ALA A 58 2.07 -7.74 3.24
N LEU A 59 2.09 -8.49 4.33
CA LEU A 59 1.53 -9.84 4.36
C LEU A 59 0.02 -9.82 4.06
N ASN A 60 -0.71 -8.91 4.70
CA ASN A 60 -2.15 -8.78 4.49
C ASN A 60 -2.49 -8.46 3.03
N VAL A 61 -1.77 -7.50 2.44
CA VAL A 61 -1.96 -7.13 1.03
C VAL A 61 -1.62 -8.31 0.12
N GLY A 62 -0.55 -9.04 0.43
CA GLY A 62 -0.16 -10.22 -0.33
C GLY A 62 -1.21 -11.31 -0.29
N ILE A 63 -1.83 -11.54 0.88
CA ILE A 63 -2.91 -12.52 1.02
C ILE A 63 -4.11 -12.13 0.17
N VAL A 64 -4.52 -10.86 0.20
CA VAL A 64 -5.63 -10.37 -0.60
C VAL A 64 -5.34 -10.54 -2.10
N ASN A 65 -4.14 -10.16 -2.54
CA ASN A 65 -3.75 -10.32 -3.94
C ASN A 65 -3.73 -11.78 -4.36
N SER A 66 -3.22 -12.66 -3.52
CA SER A 66 -3.19 -14.10 -3.82
C SER A 66 -4.60 -14.67 -3.95
N GLY A 67 -5.51 -14.23 -3.08
CA GLY A 67 -6.92 -14.64 -3.16
C GLY A 67 -7.59 -14.18 -4.45
N LEU A 68 -7.38 -12.91 -4.84
CA LEU A 68 -7.92 -12.38 -6.08
C LEU A 68 -7.33 -13.08 -7.30
N GLN A 69 -6.02 -13.31 -7.31
CA GLN A 69 -5.35 -13.99 -8.40
C GLN A 69 -5.87 -15.42 -8.56
N LYS A 70 -6.07 -16.11 -7.45
CA LYS A 70 -6.61 -17.47 -7.46
C LYS A 70 -8.04 -17.53 -8.02
N GLN A 71 -8.86 -16.54 -7.68
CA GLN A 71 -10.21 -16.43 -8.23
C GLN A 71 -10.18 -16.23 -9.74
N LEU A 72 -9.26 -15.39 -10.24
CA LEU A 72 -9.12 -15.16 -11.67
C LEU A 72 -8.63 -16.41 -12.41
N GLU A 73 -7.75 -17.19 -11.80
CA GLU A 73 -7.24 -18.42 -12.39
C GLU A 73 -8.32 -19.52 -12.50
N ASN A 74 -9.32 -19.47 -11.65
CA ASN A 74 -10.39 -20.47 -11.60
C ASN A 74 -11.60 -20.13 -12.49
N VAL A 75 -11.55 -19.02 -13.21
CA VAL A 75 -12.66 -18.60 -14.08
C VAL A 75 -12.55 -19.21 -15.49
#